data_608c8a0b85247d1a27995aaf520357f8
#
_entry.id   608c8a0b85247d1a27995aaf520357f8
#
_cell.length_a   1.000
_cell.length_b   1.000
_cell.length_c   1.000
_cell.angle_alpha   90.00
_cell.angle_beta   90.00
_cell.angle_gamma   90.00
#
_symmetry.space_group_name_H-M   'P 1'
#
loop_
_entity.id
_entity.type
_entity.pdbx_description
1 polymer ?
#
loop_
_entity_poly.entity_id
_entity_poly.type
_entity_poly.pdbx_seq_one_letter_code
_entity_poly.pdbx_strand_id
1 'polypeptide(L)'
;MPLCIAGVSMGGYGALYHYLKNVDKYACCVALSPAIRPDRLDESKYGYLRDLFLDVKDKELNVYLSVGEADFIIDSSKKLNEFLIENNVGVEYKFIPNKDHSWSTWAQEVFEVIEYLKNKKII
;
A
#
# COMPACT_ATOMS: atom_id res chain seq x y z
N MET A 1 -14.69 -1.65 17.76
CA MET A 1 -14.47 -2.41 16.51
C MET A 1 -13.34 -1.82 15.73
N PRO A 2 -12.36 -2.63 15.29
CA PRO A 2 -11.31 -2.12 14.42
C PRO A 2 -11.90 -1.67 13.08
N LEU A 3 -11.41 -0.56 12.57
CA LEU A 3 -11.81 -0.03 11.28
C LEU A 3 -10.63 -0.10 10.33
N CYS A 4 -10.81 -0.79 9.21
CA CYS A 4 -9.78 -0.89 8.18
C CYS A 4 -10.22 -0.17 6.92
N ILE A 5 -9.26 0.40 6.20
CA ILE A 5 -9.52 1.05 4.92
C ILE A 5 -8.81 0.25 3.83
N ALA A 6 -9.52 0.00 2.74
CA ALA A 6 -8.99 -0.83 1.66
C ALA A 6 -9.42 -0.28 0.31
N GLY A 7 -8.63 -0.58 -0.71
CA GLY A 7 -8.98 -0.20 -2.07
C GLY A 7 -8.07 -0.85 -3.10
N VAL A 8 -8.52 -0.81 -4.34
CA VAL A 8 -7.76 -1.30 -5.49
C VAL A 8 -7.53 -0.15 -6.48
N SER A 9 -6.40 -0.13 -7.16
CA SER A 9 -6.04 0.84 -8.19
C SER A 9 -6.12 2.28 -7.65
N MET A 10 -6.94 3.14 -8.25
CA MET A 10 -7.14 4.51 -7.71
C MET A 10 -7.66 4.48 -6.28
N GLY A 11 -8.54 3.52 -5.97
CA GLY A 11 -9.04 3.32 -4.61
C GLY A 11 -7.93 2.90 -3.66
N GLY A 12 -6.93 2.17 -4.14
CA GLY A 12 -5.77 1.81 -3.34
C GLY A 12 -4.93 3.02 -2.98
N TYR A 13 -4.72 3.93 -3.93
CA TYR A 13 -4.04 5.20 -3.64
C TYR A 13 -4.83 6.01 -2.61
N GLY A 14 -6.14 6.13 -2.80
CA GLY A 14 -7.00 6.84 -1.87
C GLY A 14 -6.99 6.24 -0.47
N ALA A 15 -7.00 4.91 -0.38
CA ALA A 15 -6.92 4.22 0.90
C ALA A 15 -5.61 4.55 1.63
N LEU A 16 -4.48 4.52 0.92
CA LEU A 16 -3.18 4.90 1.48
C LEU A 16 -3.20 6.34 1.96
N TYR A 17 -3.67 7.25 1.12
CA TYR A 17 -3.72 8.67 1.45
C TYR A 17 -4.49 8.91 2.75
N HIS A 18 -5.70 8.37 2.83
CA HIS A 18 -6.55 8.57 4.00
C HIS A 18 -6.00 7.88 5.25
N TYR A 19 -5.43 6.68 5.08
CA TYR A 19 -4.81 5.98 6.20
C TYR A 19 -3.65 6.79 6.78
N LEU A 20 -2.74 7.24 5.92
CA LEU A 20 -1.53 7.95 6.37
C LEU A 20 -1.86 9.29 7.02
N LYS A 21 -2.93 9.93 6.61
CA LYS A 21 -3.40 11.17 7.24
C LYS A 21 -4.18 10.93 8.54
N ASN A 22 -4.58 9.70 8.82
CA ASN A 22 -5.45 9.37 9.95
C ASN A 22 -5.04 8.04 10.59
N VAL A 23 -3.77 7.83 10.78
CA VAL A 23 -3.23 6.53 11.28
C VAL A 23 -3.92 6.09 12.56
N ASP A 24 -4.23 7.02 13.45
CA ASP A 24 -4.83 6.70 14.74
C ASP A 24 -6.31 6.27 14.64
N LYS A 25 -6.94 6.49 13.48
CA LYS A 25 -8.36 6.13 13.27
C LYS A 25 -8.56 4.76 12.66
N TYR A 26 -7.52 4.20 12.04
CA TYR A 26 -7.63 2.94 11.31
C TYR A 26 -6.74 1.88 11.92
N ALA A 27 -7.27 0.67 12.01
CA ALA A 27 -6.50 -0.49 12.46
C ALA A 27 -5.54 -0.96 11.36
N CYS A 28 -5.91 -0.80 10.09
CA CYS A 28 -5.04 -1.18 8.98
C CYS A 28 -5.45 -0.51 7.67
N CYS A 29 -4.53 -0.57 6.71
CA CYS A 29 -4.78 -0.19 5.33
C CYS A 29 -4.38 -1.35 4.41
N VAL A 30 -5.25 -1.67 3.47
CA VAL A 30 -4.98 -2.67 2.43
C VAL A 30 -5.10 -1.97 1.08
N ALA A 31 -4.01 -1.85 0.35
CA ALA A 31 -4.01 -1.21 -0.96
C ALA A 31 -3.48 -2.19 -2.00
N LEU A 32 -4.38 -2.66 -2.87
CA LEU A 32 -4.06 -3.62 -3.91
C LEU A 32 -3.84 -2.86 -5.23
N SER A 33 -2.68 -3.05 -5.83
CA SER A 33 -2.28 -2.37 -7.07
C SER A 33 -2.57 -0.86 -7.00
N PRO A 34 -2.11 -0.18 -5.94
CA PRO A 34 -2.43 1.25 -5.80
C PRO A 34 -1.89 2.04 -6.97
N ALA A 35 -2.68 2.97 -7.48
CA ALA A 35 -2.34 3.76 -8.65
C ALA A 35 -1.28 4.82 -8.33
N ILE A 36 -0.06 4.36 -8.11
CA ILE A 36 1.09 5.19 -7.81
C ILE A 36 1.76 5.56 -9.13
N ARG A 37 1.69 6.83 -9.49
CA ARG A 37 2.27 7.31 -10.75
C ARG A 37 3.69 7.80 -10.51
N PRO A 38 4.62 7.55 -11.45
CA PRO A 38 6.00 7.97 -11.29
C PRO A 38 6.16 9.48 -11.02
N ASP A 39 5.35 10.30 -11.71
CA ASP A 39 5.38 11.75 -11.55
C ASP A 39 4.93 12.20 -10.16
N ARG A 40 4.20 11.37 -9.45
CA ARG A 40 3.74 11.67 -8.08
C ARG A 40 4.70 11.21 -7.00
N LEU A 41 5.72 10.44 -7.37
CA LEU A 41 6.75 10.03 -6.43
C LEU A 41 7.92 11.00 -6.39
N ASP A 42 8.31 11.52 -7.56
CA ASP A 42 9.55 12.28 -7.73
C ASP A 42 9.39 13.78 -7.60
N GLU A 43 8.19 14.30 -7.84
CA GLU A 43 7.94 15.73 -7.77
C GLU A 43 7.53 16.16 -6.36
N SER A 44 8.14 17.18 -5.82
CA SER A 44 7.79 17.73 -4.51
C SER A 44 6.32 18.14 -4.45
N LYS A 45 5.79 18.58 -5.59
CA LYS A 45 4.38 18.93 -5.75
C LYS A 45 3.46 17.74 -5.61
N TYR A 46 3.92 16.54 -6.02
CA TYR A 46 3.16 15.31 -6.01
C TYR A 46 3.77 14.23 -5.12
N GLY A 47 4.79 14.58 -4.38
CA GLY A 47 5.51 13.67 -3.50
C GLY A 47 4.77 13.36 -2.20
N TYR A 48 3.46 13.53 -2.17
CA TYR A 48 2.66 13.40 -0.97
C TYR A 48 2.81 12.06 -0.28
N LEU A 49 2.84 10.98 -1.02
CA LEU A 49 2.96 9.65 -0.40
C LEU A 49 4.24 9.51 0.39
N ARG A 50 5.38 9.94 -0.20
CA ARG A 50 6.67 9.87 0.50
C ARG A 50 6.63 10.70 1.77
N ASP A 51 6.16 11.94 1.67
CA ASP A 51 6.07 12.84 2.81
C ASP A 51 5.13 12.28 3.88
N LEU A 52 3.98 11.76 3.47
CA LEU A 52 3.01 11.19 4.39
C LEU A 52 3.58 9.98 5.14
N PHE A 53 4.31 9.11 4.46
CA PHE A 53 4.98 7.98 5.11
C PHE A 53 6.04 8.46 6.09
N LEU A 54 6.84 9.45 5.70
CA LEU A 54 7.88 10.00 6.59
C LEU A 54 7.27 10.63 7.85
N ASP A 55 6.14 11.30 7.72
CA ASP A 55 5.46 11.94 8.85
C ASP A 55 5.02 10.93 9.91
N VAL A 56 4.78 9.68 9.53
CA VAL A 56 4.26 8.65 10.45
C VAL A 56 5.20 7.46 10.60
N LYS A 57 6.44 7.57 10.13
CA LYS A 57 7.37 6.41 10.12
C LYS A 57 7.68 5.86 11.50
N ASP A 58 7.57 6.66 12.54
CA ASP A 58 7.86 6.24 13.92
C ASP A 58 6.63 5.64 14.61
N LYS A 59 5.49 5.62 13.93
CA LYS A 59 4.28 4.97 14.45
C LYS A 59 4.22 3.52 13.98
N GLU A 60 3.47 2.71 14.70
CA GLU A 60 3.19 1.35 14.27
C GLU A 60 2.20 1.40 13.10
N LEU A 61 2.65 0.96 11.92
CA LEU A 61 1.84 0.98 10.71
C LEU A 61 1.40 -0.44 10.35
N ASN A 62 0.12 -0.61 10.08
CA ASN A 62 -0.42 -1.85 9.56
C ASN A 62 -0.87 -1.61 8.13
N VAL A 63 0.07 -1.71 7.19
CA VAL A 63 -0.16 -1.44 5.77
C VAL A 63 0.23 -2.67 4.96
N TYR A 64 -0.71 -3.15 4.18
CA TYR A 64 -0.49 -4.23 3.21
C TYR A 64 -0.61 -3.66 1.81
N LEU A 65 0.46 -3.76 1.05
CA LEU A 65 0.53 -3.32 -0.34
C LEU A 65 0.84 -4.53 -1.22
N SER A 66 0.19 -4.64 -2.36
CA SER A 66 0.55 -5.65 -3.35
C SER A 66 0.42 -5.11 -4.76
N VAL A 67 1.19 -5.68 -5.67
CA VAL A 67 1.17 -5.34 -7.09
C VAL A 67 1.65 -6.56 -7.88
N GLY A 68 1.03 -6.82 -9.02
CA GLY A 68 1.51 -7.84 -9.94
C GLY A 68 2.77 -7.40 -10.67
N GLU A 69 3.70 -8.31 -10.88
CA GLU A 69 4.94 -7.98 -11.59
C GLU A 69 4.70 -7.65 -13.07
N ALA A 70 3.56 -8.07 -13.64
CA ALA A 70 3.15 -7.74 -14.99
C ALA A 70 2.22 -6.53 -15.06
N ASP A 71 2.02 -5.84 -13.94
CA ASP A 71 1.20 -4.63 -13.88
C ASP A 71 1.96 -3.45 -14.50
N PHE A 72 1.23 -2.57 -15.21
CA PHE A 72 1.85 -1.40 -15.84
C PHE A 72 2.41 -0.38 -14.84
N ILE A 73 1.99 -0.45 -13.58
CA ILE A 73 2.50 0.45 -12.52
C ILE A 73 3.66 -0.17 -11.73
N ILE A 74 4.24 -1.27 -12.21
CA ILE A 74 5.25 -2.01 -11.45
C ILE A 74 6.48 -1.15 -11.13
N ASP A 75 6.94 -0.34 -12.07
CA ASP A 75 8.15 0.45 -11.87
C ASP A 75 8.00 1.48 -10.76
N SER A 76 6.87 2.20 -10.72
CA SER A 76 6.60 3.16 -9.66
C SER A 76 6.40 2.47 -8.31
N SER A 77 5.81 1.29 -8.32
CA SER A 77 5.64 0.48 -7.11
C SER A 77 6.98 0.05 -6.54
N LYS A 78 7.92 -0.36 -7.39
CA LYS A 78 9.27 -0.73 -6.96
C LYS A 78 10.01 0.46 -6.38
N LYS A 79 9.88 1.63 -7.00
CA LYS A 79 10.50 2.86 -6.49
C LYS A 79 9.96 3.23 -5.11
N LEU A 80 8.66 3.11 -4.91
CA LEU A 80 8.07 3.35 -3.59
C LEU A 80 8.61 2.35 -2.57
N ASN A 81 8.68 1.08 -2.93
CA ASN A 81 9.19 0.05 -2.03
C ASN A 81 10.65 0.34 -1.61
N GLU A 82 11.50 0.72 -2.56
CA GLU A 82 12.88 1.10 -2.27
C GLU A 82 12.94 2.27 -1.28
N PHE A 83 12.12 3.27 -1.50
CA PHE A 83 12.04 4.42 -0.61
C PHE A 83 11.62 4.01 0.81
N LEU A 84 10.62 3.14 0.93
CA LEU A 84 10.14 2.67 2.22
C LEU A 84 11.21 1.88 2.97
N ILE A 85 11.94 1.03 2.27
CA ILE A 85 13.05 0.25 2.85
C ILE A 85 14.16 1.18 3.31
N GLU A 86 14.59 2.11 2.46
CA GLU A 86 15.66 3.05 2.77
C GLU A 86 15.35 3.94 3.99
N ASN A 87 14.10 4.23 4.22
CA ASN A 87 13.67 5.10 5.31
C ASN A 87 13.13 4.32 6.52
N ASN A 88 13.29 3.01 6.54
CA ASN A 88 12.88 2.14 7.64
C ASN A 88 11.39 2.25 7.98
N VAL A 89 10.55 2.40 6.94
CA VAL A 89 9.09 2.42 7.11
C VAL A 89 8.57 0.99 7.12
N GLY A 90 7.92 0.59 8.21
CA GLY A 90 7.46 -0.78 8.40
C GLY A 90 6.14 -1.08 7.70
N VAL A 91 6.20 -1.45 6.42
CA VAL A 91 5.02 -1.89 5.67
C VAL A 91 5.32 -3.23 4.99
N GLU A 92 4.26 -3.97 4.67
CA GLU A 92 4.40 -5.20 3.91
C GLU A 92 4.02 -4.93 2.47
N TYR A 93 4.99 -5.08 1.55
CA TYR A 93 4.79 -4.83 0.12
C TYR A 93 5.09 -6.12 -0.64
N LYS A 94 4.09 -6.67 -1.31
CA LYS A 94 4.22 -7.92 -2.04
C LYS A 94 4.19 -7.70 -3.55
N PHE A 95 5.12 -8.37 -4.24
CA PHE A 95 5.23 -8.35 -5.70
C PHE A 95 4.85 -9.74 -6.19
N ILE A 96 3.75 -9.85 -6.95
CA ILE A 96 3.15 -11.13 -7.29
C ILE A 96 3.56 -11.55 -8.70
N PRO A 97 4.32 -12.66 -8.85
CA PRO A 97 4.76 -13.11 -10.18
C PRO A 97 3.59 -13.42 -11.10
N ASN A 98 3.74 -13.06 -12.37
CA ASN A 98 2.80 -13.40 -13.46
C ASN A 98 1.39 -12.84 -13.29
N LYS A 99 1.23 -11.79 -12.48
CA LYS A 99 -0.06 -11.14 -12.27
C LYS A 99 -0.03 -9.71 -12.80
N ASP A 100 -1.18 -9.27 -13.30
CA ASP A 100 -1.34 -7.96 -13.89
C ASP A 100 -2.36 -7.09 -13.13
N HIS A 101 -2.77 -5.99 -13.73
CA HIS A 101 -3.72 -5.05 -13.14
C HIS A 101 -5.14 -5.53 -13.46
N SER A 102 -5.63 -6.53 -12.70
CA SER A 102 -6.92 -7.17 -13.01
C SER A 102 -7.63 -7.72 -11.79
N TRP A 103 -8.93 -7.95 -11.95
CA TRP A 103 -9.76 -8.55 -10.91
C TRP A 103 -9.28 -9.95 -10.52
N SER A 104 -8.72 -10.70 -11.47
CA SER A 104 -8.15 -12.03 -11.19
C SER A 104 -7.05 -11.94 -10.12
N THR A 105 -6.17 -10.94 -10.24
CA THR A 105 -5.12 -10.69 -9.25
C THR A 105 -5.72 -10.32 -7.91
N TRP A 106 -6.67 -9.39 -7.89
CA TRP A 106 -7.24 -8.89 -6.64
C TRP A 106 -8.08 -9.93 -5.93
N ALA A 107 -8.83 -10.74 -6.68
CA ALA A 107 -9.61 -11.84 -6.09
C ALA A 107 -8.70 -12.85 -5.38
N GLN A 108 -7.57 -13.17 -5.98
CA GLN A 108 -6.58 -14.07 -5.36
C GLN A 108 -5.98 -13.45 -4.11
N GLU A 109 -5.73 -12.13 -4.13
CA GLU A 109 -5.12 -11.42 -3.01
C GLU A 109 -6.02 -11.35 -1.78
N VAL A 110 -7.32 -11.53 -1.91
CA VAL A 110 -8.23 -11.55 -0.76
C VAL A 110 -7.78 -12.58 0.28
N PHE A 111 -7.31 -13.75 -0.14
CA PHE A 111 -6.84 -14.79 0.78
C PHE A 111 -5.58 -14.34 1.53
N GLU A 112 -4.67 -13.67 0.85
CA GLU A 112 -3.45 -13.14 1.46
C GLU A 112 -3.77 -12.01 2.44
N VAL A 113 -4.74 -11.18 2.09
CA VAL A 113 -5.21 -10.10 2.98
C VAL A 113 -5.78 -10.68 4.28
N ILE A 114 -6.59 -11.73 4.19
CA ILE A 114 -7.14 -12.38 5.36
C ILE A 114 -6.03 -12.91 6.26
N GLU A 115 -5.02 -13.57 5.68
CA GLU A 115 -3.86 -14.04 6.44
C GLU A 115 -3.10 -12.90 7.11
N TYR A 116 -2.91 -11.80 6.39
CA TYR A 116 -2.27 -10.61 6.94
C TYR A 116 -3.04 -10.09 8.17
N LEU A 117 -4.36 -9.95 8.05
CA LEU A 117 -5.20 -9.45 9.14
C LEU A 117 -5.16 -10.38 10.37
N LYS A 118 -5.14 -11.70 10.14
CA LYS A 118 -5.00 -12.68 11.21
C LYS A 118 -3.64 -12.56 11.90
N ASN A 119 -2.57 -12.46 11.11
CA ASN A 119 -1.22 -12.36 11.65
C ASN A 119 -1.00 -11.09 12.49
N LYS A 120 -1.69 -10.01 12.12
CA LYS A 120 -1.66 -8.77 12.89
C LYS A 120 -2.69 -8.74 14.02
N LYS A 121 -3.45 -9.80 14.17
CA LYS A 121 -4.49 -9.93 15.20
C LYS A 121 -5.58 -8.86 15.10
N ILE A 122 -5.87 -8.45 13.86
CA ILE A 122 -6.94 -7.49 13.57
C ILE A 122 -8.29 -8.21 13.47
N ILE A 123 -8.27 -9.45 12.99
CA ILE A 123 -9.45 -10.30 12.98
C ILE A 123 -9.17 -11.64 13.66
#